data_1552a452c1e98f488a93e23ee693b981
#
_entry.id   1552a452c1e98f488a93e23ee693b981
#
_cell.length_a   1.000
_cell.length_b   1.000
_cell.length_c   1.000
_cell.angle_alpha   90.00
_cell.angle_beta   90.00
_cell.angle_gamma   90.00
#
_symmetry.space_group_name_H-M   'P 1'
#
loop_
_entity.id
_entity.type
_entity.pdbx_description
1 polymer ?
#
loop_
_entity_poly.entity_id
_entity_poly.type
_entity_poly.pdbx_seq_one_letter_code
_entity_poly.pdbx_strand_id
1 'polypeptide(L)'
;MIRLRRNLTLPVLFLFLFVASPVHAERDPLEGLDAYIRKSMADWQVPGLAIAVVKDDKVVFIKGYGVREVGKPAPVDENTVFPLSSLTKAFTAAAVGILVDEGKLSWDDPVVKHLPWFQLPDPWVTRRVTLRDMLGHRVGGDLGNTWMAYATTIDRREILRRLRYLEAVEPRFRSRSSYRGISFAAVGEVVEAVSGMSWEDFVRMRILEPLGMQSATTSNRELWDPENLQPCWLCEPPSPSVGFEDAQVQNIVLTHVLSEAGPRPIPWMGLGSRPSGSISANLNDVAKWIRMQLAEGVYEGKRIVSAQSIEEMHTPQIPIQHDLYPLGPESGHFWAYGLGWILTDYRGRKVIMHGGGFDTFIAMMPEENLGVAVLTNLTYRGRGRRNHLRAALPFWIFNAYLGAPKRNWSADLLVKANTDAAQGEARMQKLEAQRVKGTHPSLPLEKYVGVYAHPVFGEAKISKDDGNLVLRFTDGAAGDLRHWHYDLFELRWRNPGQDGDFVVFTLGPSGEVGELRIEFPPGGTGTTFTRTPSCPNVGE
;
A
#
# COMPACT_ATOMS: atom_id res chain seq x y z
N MET A 1 -12.89 31.26 -101.96
CA MET A 1 -13.51 31.98 -100.85
C MET A 1 -13.39 31.11 -99.60
N ILE A 2 -12.38 31.36 -98.75
CA ILE A 2 -12.09 30.60 -97.56
C ILE A 2 -12.48 31.48 -96.38
N ARG A 3 -13.48 31.03 -95.54
CA ARG A 3 -13.89 31.75 -94.30
C ARG A 3 -13.09 31.18 -93.15
N LEU A 4 -12.21 32.02 -92.53
CA LEU A 4 -11.57 31.76 -91.27
C LEU A 4 -12.60 31.95 -90.12
N ARG A 5 -12.85 30.92 -89.33
CA ARG A 5 -13.51 31.03 -88.04
C ARG A 5 -12.46 31.26 -86.93
N ARG A 6 -12.52 32.40 -86.22
CA ARG A 6 -11.75 32.72 -85.07
C ARG A 6 -12.45 32.06 -83.85
N ASN A 7 -11.80 31.12 -83.21
CA ASN A 7 -12.20 30.60 -81.93
C ASN A 7 -11.66 31.53 -80.83
N LEU A 8 -12.55 32.19 -80.03
CA LEU A 8 -12.21 32.89 -78.83
C LEU A 8 -12.24 31.85 -77.71
N THR A 9 -11.09 31.51 -77.17
CA THR A 9 -10.95 30.75 -75.87
C THR A 9 -10.89 31.75 -74.73
N LEU A 10 -11.94 31.79 -73.89
CA LEU A 10 -11.94 32.50 -72.63
C LEU A 10 -11.15 31.66 -71.55
N PRO A 11 -10.18 32.23 -70.87
CA PRO A 11 -9.57 31.56 -69.74
C PRO A 11 -10.51 31.54 -68.52
N VAL A 12 -10.92 30.37 -68.06
CA VAL A 12 -11.63 30.20 -66.78
C VAL A 12 -10.60 30.28 -65.67
N LEU A 13 -10.63 31.39 -64.96
CA LEU A 13 -9.80 31.62 -63.77
C LEU A 13 -10.43 30.88 -62.59
N PHE A 14 -9.83 29.72 -62.17
CA PHE A 14 -10.19 29.01 -60.95
C PHE A 14 -9.66 29.79 -59.76
N LEU A 15 -10.53 30.49 -59.03
CA LEU A 15 -10.23 31.13 -57.76
C LEU A 15 -10.28 30.06 -56.68
N PHE A 16 -9.11 29.55 -56.24
CA PHE A 16 -9.01 28.69 -55.06
C PHE A 16 -9.25 29.55 -53.80
N LEU A 17 -10.45 29.51 -53.26
CA LEU A 17 -10.74 29.99 -51.91
C LEU A 17 -10.07 29.04 -50.90
N PHE A 18 -8.91 29.43 -50.38
CA PHE A 18 -8.35 28.83 -49.19
C PHE A 18 -9.27 29.21 -47.99
N VAL A 19 -10.19 28.29 -47.64
CA VAL A 19 -10.87 28.37 -46.35
C VAL A 19 -9.84 27.99 -45.29
N ALA A 20 -9.22 28.99 -44.68
CA ALA A 20 -8.43 28.78 -43.46
C ALA A 20 -9.38 28.27 -42.38
N SER A 21 -9.39 26.97 -42.15
CA SER A 21 -10.02 26.41 -40.97
C SER A 21 -9.40 27.09 -39.75
N PRO A 22 -10.19 27.63 -38.80
CA PRO A 22 -9.64 28.17 -37.58
C PRO A 22 -8.91 27.01 -36.88
N VAL A 23 -7.59 27.15 -36.70
CA VAL A 23 -6.83 26.33 -35.81
C VAL A 23 -7.39 26.63 -34.42
N HIS A 24 -8.35 25.83 -33.97
CA HIS A 24 -8.71 25.83 -32.55
C HIS A 24 -7.43 25.47 -31.80
N ALA A 25 -6.86 26.44 -31.08
CA ALA A 25 -5.82 26.15 -30.12
C ALA A 25 -6.38 25.05 -29.21
N GLU A 26 -5.81 23.85 -29.30
CA GLU A 26 -6.19 22.73 -28.47
C GLU A 26 -5.99 23.18 -27.01
N ARG A 27 -7.09 23.27 -26.25
CA ARG A 27 -7.02 23.69 -24.85
C ARG A 27 -6.13 22.70 -24.11
N ASP A 28 -5.20 23.19 -23.31
CA ASP A 28 -4.40 22.38 -22.43
C ASP A 28 -5.35 21.52 -21.56
N PRO A 29 -5.33 20.17 -21.69
CA PRO A 29 -6.18 19.29 -20.88
C PRO A 29 -6.00 19.53 -19.37
N LEU A 30 -4.83 19.99 -18.95
CA LEU A 30 -4.48 20.22 -17.54
C LEU A 30 -4.82 21.65 -17.06
N GLU A 31 -5.49 22.47 -17.90
CA GLU A 31 -5.95 23.79 -17.49
C GLU A 31 -6.85 23.71 -16.24
N GLY A 32 -6.44 24.39 -15.15
CA GLY A 32 -7.13 24.40 -13.87
C GLY A 32 -6.69 23.31 -12.89
N LEU A 33 -5.80 22.38 -13.28
CA LEU A 33 -5.32 21.31 -12.40
C LEU A 33 -4.64 21.86 -11.13
N ASP A 34 -3.81 22.90 -11.25
CA ASP A 34 -3.11 23.49 -10.10
C ASP A 34 -4.10 24.03 -9.03
N ALA A 35 -5.11 24.75 -9.45
CA ALA A 35 -6.15 25.26 -8.55
C ALA A 35 -6.97 24.12 -7.92
N TYR A 36 -7.28 23.09 -8.71
CA TYR A 36 -8.00 21.91 -8.25
C TYR A 36 -7.21 21.16 -7.18
N ILE A 37 -5.89 20.94 -7.38
CA ILE A 37 -5.01 20.27 -6.41
C ILE A 37 -4.96 21.09 -5.11
N ARG A 38 -4.69 22.39 -5.18
CA ARG A 38 -4.59 23.25 -3.97
C ARG A 38 -5.86 23.24 -3.15
N LYS A 39 -7.02 23.38 -3.81
CA LYS A 39 -8.31 23.30 -3.13
C LYS A 39 -8.52 21.92 -2.51
N SER A 40 -8.25 20.86 -3.24
CA SER A 40 -8.42 19.50 -2.76
C SER A 40 -7.51 19.20 -1.57
N MET A 41 -6.25 19.61 -1.61
CA MET A 41 -5.33 19.45 -0.46
C MET A 41 -5.87 20.13 0.80
N ALA A 42 -6.42 21.34 0.68
CA ALA A 42 -7.04 22.06 1.80
C ALA A 42 -8.27 21.30 2.35
N ASP A 43 -9.17 20.84 1.47
CA ASP A 43 -10.39 20.13 1.84
C ASP A 43 -10.06 18.78 2.55
N TRP A 44 -8.99 18.09 2.13
CA TRP A 44 -8.54 16.83 2.67
C TRP A 44 -7.52 16.96 3.82
N GLN A 45 -7.06 18.19 4.09
CA GLN A 45 -6.01 18.46 5.08
C GLN A 45 -4.70 17.73 4.79
N VAL A 46 -4.33 17.62 3.52
CA VAL A 46 -3.07 16.97 3.09
C VAL A 46 -1.93 17.98 3.19
N PRO A 47 -0.91 17.77 4.05
CA PRO A 47 0.17 18.74 4.26
C PRO A 47 1.09 18.90 3.05
N GLY A 48 1.40 17.80 2.38
CA GLY A 48 2.30 17.76 1.24
C GLY A 48 1.87 16.73 0.20
N LEU A 49 2.05 17.10 -1.07
CA LEU A 49 1.68 16.28 -2.22
C LEU A 49 2.68 16.53 -3.36
N ALA A 50 3.06 15.45 -4.05
CA ALA A 50 3.77 15.53 -5.32
C ALA A 50 2.99 14.75 -6.39
N ILE A 51 2.90 15.30 -7.62
CA ILE A 51 2.15 14.70 -8.72
C ILE A 51 2.92 14.80 -10.04
N ALA A 52 2.93 13.70 -10.82
CA ALA A 52 3.43 13.67 -12.18
C ALA A 52 2.38 13.13 -13.14
N VAL A 53 2.35 13.69 -14.35
CA VAL A 53 1.57 13.18 -15.48
C VAL A 53 2.52 12.83 -16.61
N VAL A 54 2.46 11.59 -17.05
CA VAL A 54 3.18 11.06 -18.21
C VAL A 54 2.18 10.90 -19.36
N LYS A 55 2.46 11.47 -20.51
CA LYS A 55 1.66 11.35 -21.73
C LYS A 55 2.60 11.17 -22.93
N ASP A 56 2.37 10.12 -23.74
CA ASP A 56 3.13 9.84 -24.95
C ASP A 56 4.65 9.83 -24.68
N ASP A 57 5.06 9.04 -23.68
CA ASP A 57 6.45 8.88 -23.23
C ASP A 57 7.13 10.16 -22.71
N LYS A 58 6.38 11.22 -22.38
CA LYS A 58 6.89 12.49 -21.85
C LYS A 58 6.25 12.83 -20.53
N VAL A 59 7.03 13.40 -19.63
CA VAL A 59 6.50 14.04 -18.41
C VAL A 59 5.94 15.40 -18.82
N VAL A 60 4.60 15.50 -18.90
CA VAL A 60 3.90 16.72 -19.33
C VAL A 60 3.52 17.62 -18.16
N PHE A 61 3.50 17.08 -16.95
CA PHE A 61 3.29 17.83 -15.71
C PHE A 61 4.04 17.16 -14.57
N ILE A 62 4.77 17.93 -13.77
CA ILE A 62 5.43 17.44 -12.55
C ILE A 62 5.52 18.60 -11.56
N LYS A 63 5.01 18.40 -10.33
CA LYS A 63 5.01 19.45 -9.32
C LYS A 63 4.81 18.94 -7.91
N GLY A 64 5.51 19.57 -6.96
CA GLY A 64 5.29 19.44 -5.52
C GLY A 64 4.41 20.57 -4.97
N TYR A 65 3.71 20.30 -3.89
CA TYR A 65 2.81 21.20 -3.19
C TYR A 65 2.93 21.01 -1.68
N GLY A 66 2.75 22.11 -0.93
CA GLY A 66 2.74 22.08 0.52
C GLY A 66 4.10 21.82 1.14
N VAL A 67 4.12 21.19 2.30
CA VAL A 67 5.31 21.05 3.15
C VAL A 67 5.64 19.57 3.43
N ARG A 68 6.94 19.31 3.64
CA ARG A 68 7.43 17.98 4.00
C ARG A 68 7.02 17.55 5.41
N GLU A 69 6.88 18.54 6.30
CA GLU A 69 6.48 18.37 7.70
C GLU A 69 5.63 19.56 8.15
N VAL A 70 4.51 19.29 8.80
CA VAL A 70 3.66 20.32 9.40
C VAL A 70 4.44 21.09 10.46
N GLY A 71 4.35 22.43 10.42
CA GLY A 71 5.06 23.32 11.33
C GLY A 71 6.47 23.68 10.90
N LYS A 72 7.00 23.08 9.82
CA LYS A 72 8.31 23.43 9.23
C LYS A 72 8.15 24.01 7.82
N PRO A 73 9.03 24.93 7.37
CA PRO A 73 8.86 25.64 6.10
C PRO A 73 9.30 24.85 4.86
N ALA A 74 9.99 23.72 5.03
CA ALA A 74 10.59 22.97 3.93
C ALA A 74 9.51 22.46 2.95
N PRO A 75 9.53 22.89 1.66
CA PRO A 75 8.49 22.54 0.70
C PRO A 75 8.65 21.10 0.20
N VAL A 76 7.55 20.54 -0.30
CA VAL A 76 7.58 19.36 -1.18
C VAL A 76 7.86 19.82 -2.60
N ASP A 77 8.80 19.17 -3.26
CA ASP A 77 9.15 19.33 -4.68
C ASP A 77 9.19 17.99 -5.42
N GLU A 78 9.57 17.99 -6.70
CA GLU A 78 9.66 16.80 -7.53
C GLU A 78 10.80 15.84 -7.13
N ASN A 79 11.77 16.32 -6.36
CA ASN A 79 12.91 15.57 -5.86
C ASN A 79 12.68 15.04 -4.43
N THR A 80 11.58 15.42 -3.81
CA THR A 80 11.26 14.97 -2.46
C THR A 80 10.95 13.47 -2.45
N VAL A 81 11.63 12.71 -1.60
CA VAL A 81 11.49 11.26 -1.49
C VAL A 81 10.30 10.90 -0.61
N PHE A 82 9.49 9.97 -1.10
CA PHE A 82 8.32 9.42 -0.42
C PHE A 82 8.44 7.91 -0.25
N PRO A 83 7.88 7.32 0.81
CA PRO A 83 7.74 5.88 0.94
C PRO A 83 6.69 5.38 -0.06
N LEU A 84 7.07 4.57 -1.03
CA LEU A 84 6.15 4.04 -2.04
C LEU A 84 5.25 2.94 -1.48
N SER A 85 5.64 2.32 -0.37
CA SER A 85 4.87 1.27 0.28
C SER A 85 4.46 0.17 -0.72
N SER A 86 3.19 -0.20 -0.78
CA SER A 86 2.72 -1.31 -1.62
C SER A 86 2.91 -1.15 -3.13
N LEU A 87 3.29 0.03 -3.63
CA LEU A 87 3.76 0.16 -5.01
C LEU A 87 5.01 -0.69 -5.28
N THR A 88 5.80 -1.01 -4.24
CA THR A 88 6.93 -1.96 -4.28
C THR A 88 6.55 -3.32 -4.89
N LYS A 89 5.29 -3.76 -4.73
CA LYS A 89 4.81 -5.05 -5.23
C LYS A 89 4.98 -5.20 -6.74
N ALA A 90 4.77 -4.14 -7.50
CA ALA A 90 4.96 -4.14 -8.94
C ALA A 90 6.44 -4.33 -9.33
N PHE A 91 7.38 -3.78 -8.54
CA PHE A 91 8.82 -4.00 -8.74
C PHE A 91 9.20 -5.45 -8.43
N THR A 92 8.62 -6.05 -7.39
CA THR A 92 8.85 -7.47 -7.07
C THR A 92 8.30 -8.38 -8.17
N ALA A 93 7.14 -8.07 -8.73
CA ALA A 93 6.60 -8.81 -9.87
C ALA A 93 7.49 -8.67 -11.11
N ALA A 94 8.00 -7.45 -11.39
CA ALA A 94 8.95 -7.23 -12.48
C ALA A 94 10.28 -7.98 -12.27
N ALA A 95 10.77 -8.09 -11.03
CA ALA A 95 11.96 -8.90 -10.72
C ALA A 95 11.74 -10.38 -11.08
N VAL A 96 10.56 -10.93 -10.79
CA VAL A 96 10.19 -12.28 -11.25
C VAL A 96 10.10 -12.32 -12.77
N GLY A 97 9.49 -11.32 -13.42
CA GLY A 97 9.39 -11.20 -14.87
C GLY A 97 10.76 -11.26 -15.55
N ILE A 98 11.76 -10.55 -15.03
CA ILE A 98 13.15 -10.60 -15.52
C ILE A 98 13.72 -12.03 -15.45
N LEU A 99 13.50 -12.72 -14.33
CA LEU A 99 13.98 -14.11 -14.18
C LEU A 99 13.21 -15.10 -15.06
N VAL A 100 11.95 -14.83 -15.35
CA VAL A 100 11.17 -15.60 -16.34
C VAL A 100 11.70 -15.36 -17.75
N ASP A 101 11.98 -14.11 -18.12
CA ASP A 101 12.56 -13.75 -19.41
C ASP A 101 13.95 -14.40 -19.62
N GLU A 102 14.70 -14.61 -18.54
CA GLU A 102 15.97 -15.33 -18.54
C GLU A 102 15.82 -16.88 -18.54
N GLY A 103 14.59 -17.40 -18.53
CA GLY A 103 14.33 -18.84 -18.46
C GLY A 103 14.68 -19.50 -17.13
N LYS A 104 14.95 -18.71 -16.07
CA LYS A 104 15.32 -19.21 -14.72
C LYS A 104 14.11 -19.53 -13.86
N LEU A 105 12.96 -18.91 -14.12
CA LEU A 105 11.69 -19.11 -13.44
C LEU A 105 10.56 -19.31 -14.45
N SER A 106 9.46 -19.90 -13.96
CA SER A 106 8.14 -19.79 -14.57
C SER A 106 7.17 -19.13 -13.59
N TRP A 107 6.24 -18.33 -14.07
CA TRP A 107 5.16 -17.77 -13.25
C TRP A 107 4.39 -18.85 -12.49
N ASP A 108 4.30 -20.04 -13.07
CA ASP A 108 3.57 -21.18 -12.53
C ASP A 108 4.45 -22.19 -11.79
N ASP A 109 5.72 -21.85 -11.52
CA ASP A 109 6.57 -22.66 -10.65
C ASP A 109 5.98 -22.72 -9.24
N PRO A 110 5.85 -23.93 -8.66
CA PRO A 110 5.52 -24.06 -7.24
C PRO A 110 6.60 -23.41 -6.37
N VAL A 111 6.21 -22.67 -5.34
CA VAL A 111 7.15 -22.00 -4.43
C VAL A 111 8.13 -22.98 -3.81
N VAL A 112 7.67 -24.19 -3.44
CA VAL A 112 8.50 -25.25 -2.84
C VAL A 112 9.59 -25.79 -3.77
N LYS A 113 9.49 -25.58 -5.09
CA LYS A 113 10.56 -25.92 -6.05
C LYS A 113 11.84 -25.13 -5.76
N HIS A 114 11.68 -23.86 -5.36
CA HIS A 114 12.79 -22.96 -5.10
C HIS A 114 13.07 -22.77 -3.61
N LEU A 115 12.05 -22.93 -2.75
CA LEU A 115 12.13 -22.86 -1.30
C LEU A 115 11.63 -24.18 -0.67
N PRO A 116 12.44 -25.25 -0.62
CA PRO A 116 12.01 -26.56 -0.11
C PRO A 116 11.54 -26.55 1.35
N TRP A 117 11.96 -25.55 2.11
CA TRP A 117 11.59 -25.35 3.51
C TRP A 117 10.26 -24.59 3.70
N PHE A 118 9.68 -24.02 2.63
CA PHE A 118 8.44 -23.25 2.70
C PHE A 118 7.24 -24.17 2.95
N GLN A 119 6.41 -23.79 3.92
CA GLN A 119 5.21 -24.53 4.28
C GLN A 119 4.08 -23.59 4.67
N LEU A 120 2.88 -23.91 4.21
CA LEU A 120 1.61 -23.35 4.63
C LEU A 120 0.86 -24.36 5.51
N PRO A 121 -0.19 -23.95 6.25
CA PRO A 121 -0.97 -24.85 7.11
C PRO A 121 -1.50 -26.07 6.38
N ASP A 122 -1.95 -25.90 5.15
CA ASP A 122 -2.43 -27.00 4.30
C ASP A 122 -1.27 -27.55 3.44
N PRO A 123 -0.85 -28.82 3.66
CA PRO A 123 0.21 -29.46 2.87
C PRO A 123 -0.13 -29.62 1.38
N TRP A 124 -1.43 -29.70 1.03
CA TRP A 124 -1.86 -29.76 -0.36
C TRP A 124 -1.67 -28.42 -1.06
N VAL A 125 -2.03 -27.32 -0.41
CA VAL A 125 -1.78 -25.95 -0.88
C VAL A 125 -0.27 -25.70 -0.98
N THR A 126 0.50 -26.08 0.04
CA THR A 126 1.97 -25.93 0.07
C THR A 126 2.63 -26.46 -1.20
N ARG A 127 2.24 -27.64 -1.65
CA ARG A 127 2.82 -28.29 -2.84
C ARG A 127 2.39 -27.67 -4.16
N ARG A 128 1.33 -26.85 -4.18
CA ARG A 128 0.67 -26.34 -5.41
C ARG A 128 0.67 -24.83 -5.56
N VAL A 129 0.94 -24.12 -4.49
CA VAL A 129 0.97 -22.66 -4.53
C VAL A 129 2.14 -22.21 -5.43
N THR A 130 1.82 -21.39 -6.44
CA THR A 130 2.76 -20.92 -7.45
C THR A 130 3.18 -19.47 -7.19
N LEU A 131 4.21 -19.00 -7.90
CA LEU A 131 4.60 -17.58 -7.87
C LEU A 131 3.44 -16.70 -8.33
N ARG A 132 2.70 -17.12 -9.36
CA ARG A 132 1.47 -16.46 -9.82
C ARG A 132 0.44 -16.33 -8.69
N ASP A 133 0.21 -17.38 -7.90
CA ASP A 133 -0.73 -17.36 -6.78
C ASP A 133 -0.28 -16.38 -5.69
N MET A 134 1.03 -16.33 -5.41
CA MET A 134 1.60 -15.41 -4.43
C MET A 134 1.46 -13.94 -4.86
N LEU A 135 1.88 -13.64 -6.10
CA LEU A 135 1.84 -12.29 -6.67
C LEU A 135 0.41 -11.81 -6.96
N GLY A 136 -0.49 -12.73 -7.27
CA GLY A 136 -1.91 -12.47 -7.56
C GLY A 136 -2.82 -12.50 -6.32
N HIS A 137 -2.28 -12.66 -5.11
CA HIS A 137 -3.09 -12.76 -3.88
C HIS A 137 -4.16 -13.88 -3.89
N ARG A 138 -3.81 -15.04 -4.43
CA ARG A 138 -4.71 -16.19 -4.62
C ARG A 138 -4.50 -17.32 -3.60
N VAL A 139 -3.62 -17.10 -2.63
CA VAL A 139 -3.21 -18.13 -1.66
C VAL A 139 -4.36 -18.55 -0.74
N GLY A 140 -5.29 -17.63 -0.48
CA GLY A 140 -6.37 -17.86 0.47
C GLY A 140 -5.89 -17.84 1.92
N GLY A 141 -6.78 -18.26 2.83
CA GLY A 141 -6.51 -18.30 4.26
C GLY A 141 -6.36 -16.93 4.91
N ASP A 142 -6.42 -16.89 6.22
CA ASP A 142 -6.04 -15.69 6.97
C ASP A 142 -4.52 -15.65 7.20
N LEU A 143 -3.75 -15.56 6.12
CA LEU A 143 -2.38 -15.06 6.24
C LEU A 143 -2.38 -13.61 6.77
N GLY A 144 -3.54 -13.05 7.12
CA GLY A 144 -3.82 -11.65 7.29
C GLY A 144 -3.45 -11.08 8.61
N ASN A 145 -3.63 -11.81 9.66
CA ASN A 145 -3.08 -11.40 10.93
C ASN A 145 -1.54 -11.42 10.91
N THR A 146 -0.96 -11.81 9.76
CA THR A 146 0.48 -11.64 9.50
C THR A 146 0.93 -10.17 9.47
N TRP A 147 0.02 -9.18 9.54
CA TRP A 147 0.43 -7.81 9.82
C TRP A 147 1.17 -7.71 11.16
N MET A 148 0.81 -8.54 12.15
CA MET A 148 1.60 -8.67 13.38
C MET A 148 3.01 -9.20 13.11
N ALA A 149 3.19 -10.08 12.12
CA ALA A 149 4.51 -10.53 11.69
C ALA A 149 5.32 -9.42 10.98
N TYR A 150 4.65 -8.46 10.32
CA TYR A 150 5.32 -7.25 9.84
C TYR A 150 5.68 -6.27 10.94
N ALA A 151 4.95 -6.36 12.04
CA ALA A 151 5.18 -5.55 13.20
C ALA A 151 6.38 -6.03 14.03
N THR A 152 7.00 -7.16 13.68
CA THR A 152 8.05 -7.76 14.48
C THR A 152 9.44 -7.51 13.89
N THR A 153 10.46 -7.51 14.77
CA THR A 153 11.88 -7.50 14.37
C THR A 153 12.36 -8.87 13.91
N ILE A 154 11.46 -9.85 13.79
CA ILE A 154 11.77 -11.20 13.35
C ILE A 154 12.25 -11.18 11.90
N ASP A 155 13.27 -11.97 11.61
CA ASP A 155 13.81 -12.15 10.26
C ASP A 155 12.75 -12.63 9.28
N ARG A 156 12.79 -12.13 8.04
CA ARG A 156 11.82 -12.44 6.97
C ARG A 156 11.68 -13.94 6.73
N ARG A 157 12.78 -14.67 6.69
CA ARG A 157 12.79 -16.13 6.46
C ARG A 157 12.17 -16.89 7.63
N GLU A 158 12.43 -16.44 8.85
CA GLU A 158 11.84 -17.04 10.05
C GLU A 158 10.33 -16.83 10.10
N ILE A 159 9.83 -15.62 9.77
CA ILE A 159 8.38 -15.37 9.67
C ILE A 159 7.74 -16.33 8.65
N LEU A 160 8.36 -16.51 7.48
CA LEU A 160 7.86 -17.40 6.44
C LEU A 160 7.84 -18.87 6.90
N ARG A 161 8.82 -19.31 7.70
CA ARG A 161 8.83 -20.65 8.31
C ARG A 161 7.69 -20.86 9.29
N ARG A 162 7.28 -19.80 10.00
CA ARG A 162 6.20 -19.86 10.99
C ARG A 162 4.80 -19.90 10.36
N LEU A 163 4.66 -19.58 9.06
CA LEU A 163 3.34 -19.61 8.39
C LEU A 163 2.66 -20.98 8.49
N ARG A 164 3.41 -22.06 8.61
CA ARG A 164 2.90 -23.42 8.81
C ARG A 164 2.01 -23.60 10.04
N TYR A 165 2.15 -22.72 11.02
CA TYR A 165 1.42 -22.75 12.29
C TYR A 165 0.17 -21.86 12.29
N LEU A 166 -0.13 -21.18 11.17
CA LEU A 166 -1.38 -20.43 11.05
C LEU A 166 -2.56 -21.39 10.96
N GLU A 167 -3.71 -20.93 11.42
CA GLU A 167 -4.95 -21.68 11.19
C GLU A 167 -5.39 -21.57 9.74
N ALA A 168 -5.93 -22.66 9.19
CA ALA A 168 -6.51 -22.68 7.86
C ALA A 168 -7.92 -22.08 7.92
N VAL A 169 -8.07 -20.83 7.50
CA VAL A 169 -9.36 -20.11 7.48
C VAL A 169 -9.76 -19.70 6.06
N GLU A 170 -11.03 -19.34 5.88
CA GLU A 170 -11.53 -18.78 4.62
C GLU A 170 -10.89 -17.40 4.32
N PRO A 171 -10.74 -17.00 3.06
CA PRO A 171 -11.13 -17.70 1.84
C PRO A 171 -10.20 -18.85 1.48
N ARG A 172 -10.74 -19.88 0.80
CA ARG A 172 -9.95 -21.03 0.34
C ARG A 172 -9.01 -20.65 -0.80
N PHE A 173 -7.97 -21.46 -0.97
CA PHE A 173 -6.99 -21.35 -2.05
C PHE A 173 -7.66 -21.13 -3.43
N ARG A 174 -7.27 -20.07 -4.13
CA ARG A 174 -7.77 -19.63 -5.46
C ARG A 174 -9.25 -19.28 -5.53
N SER A 175 -10.00 -19.23 -4.42
CA SER A 175 -11.43 -18.94 -4.44
C SER A 175 -11.76 -17.45 -4.47
N ARG A 176 -11.03 -16.65 -3.71
CA ARG A 176 -11.15 -15.19 -3.63
C ARG A 176 -9.80 -14.54 -3.41
N SER A 177 -9.68 -13.28 -3.78
CA SER A 177 -8.49 -12.49 -3.45
C SER A 177 -8.34 -12.34 -1.94
N SER A 178 -7.12 -12.54 -1.47
CA SER A 178 -6.71 -12.36 -0.09
C SER A 178 -5.43 -11.52 -0.08
N TYR A 179 -5.58 -10.18 -0.08
CA TYR A 179 -4.45 -9.26 -0.18
C TYR A 179 -3.50 -9.42 1.01
N ARG A 180 -2.26 -9.85 0.73
CA ARG A 180 -1.26 -10.17 1.75
C ARG A 180 0.15 -9.78 1.31
N GLY A 181 0.81 -8.96 2.11
CA GLY A 181 2.20 -8.59 1.84
C GLY A 181 3.16 -9.75 2.03
N ILE A 182 2.88 -10.67 2.98
CA ILE A 182 3.75 -11.82 3.26
C ILE A 182 3.97 -12.72 2.04
N SER A 183 3.01 -12.80 1.13
CA SER A 183 3.16 -13.53 -0.13
C SER A 183 4.31 -12.96 -0.97
N PHE A 184 4.43 -11.63 -1.02
CA PHE A 184 5.55 -10.96 -1.71
C PHE A 184 6.89 -11.15 -0.99
N ALA A 185 6.88 -11.28 0.34
CA ALA A 185 8.09 -11.65 1.08
C ALA A 185 8.61 -13.03 0.66
N ALA A 186 7.71 -14.02 0.50
CA ALA A 186 8.08 -15.35 -0.01
C ALA A 186 8.64 -15.29 -1.44
N VAL A 187 8.04 -14.46 -2.32
CA VAL A 187 8.56 -14.24 -3.68
C VAL A 187 9.95 -13.60 -3.66
N GLY A 188 10.20 -12.64 -2.74
CA GLY A 188 11.54 -12.07 -2.57
C GLY A 188 12.59 -13.12 -2.21
N GLU A 189 12.26 -14.09 -1.35
CA GLU A 189 13.15 -15.24 -1.04
C GLU A 189 13.38 -16.13 -2.28
N VAL A 190 12.38 -16.29 -3.15
CA VAL A 190 12.56 -17.03 -4.42
C VAL A 190 13.49 -16.27 -5.36
N VAL A 191 13.34 -14.95 -5.48
CA VAL A 191 14.27 -14.10 -6.27
C VAL A 191 15.70 -14.30 -5.77
N GLU A 192 15.91 -14.25 -4.45
CA GLU A 192 17.22 -14.48 -3.84
C GLU A 192 17.75 -15.89 -4.12
N ALA A 193 16.94 -16.92 -3.92
CA ALA A 193 17.34 -18.32 -4.13
C ALA A 193 17.76 -18.63 -5.58
N VAL A 194 17.11 -17.98 -6.56
CA VAL A 194 17.33 -18.24 -7.99
C VAL A 194 18.42 -17.36 -8.58
N SER A 195 18.51 -16.10 -8.14
CA SER A 195 19.49 -15.15 -8.68
C SER A 195 20.83 -15.19 -7.96
N GLY A 196 20.88 -15.69 -6.73
CA GLY A 196 22.04 -15.60 -5.84
C GLY A 196 22.28 -14.20 -5.26
N MET A 197 21.36 -13.26 -5.48
CA MET A 197 21.42 -11.88 -5.00
C MET A 197 20.28 -11.64 -4.02
N SER A 198 20.48 -10.79 -3.00
CA SER A 198 19.37 -10.33 -2.18
C SER A 198 18.28 -9.69 -3.07
N TRP A 199 17.00 -9.75 -2.66
CA TRP A 199 15.93 -9.07 -3.40
C TRP A 199 16.24 -7.59 -3.56
N GLU A 200 16.79 -6.97 -2.55
CA GLU A 200 17.18 -5.57 -2.50
C GLU A 200 18.22 -5.25 -3.58
N ASP A 201 19.28 -6.04 -3.69
CA ASP A 201 20.32 -5.87 -4.69
C ASP A 201 19.82 -6.19 -6.10
N PHE A 202 19.02 -7.25 -6.24
CA PHE A 202 18.44 -7.60 -7.53
C PHE A 202 17.57 -6.47 -8.08
N VAL A 203 16.66 -5.92 -7.29
CA VAL A 203 15.80 -4.80 -7.72
C VAL A 203 16.64 -3.57 -8.03
N ARG A 204 17.62 -3.23 -7.19
CA ARG A 204 18.51 -2.09 -7.43
C ARG A 204 19.25 -2.23 -8.76
N MET A 205 19.98 -3.33 -8.96
CA MET A 205 20.86 -3.52 -10.12
C MET A 205 20.12 -3.79 -11.41
N ARG A 206 18.95 -4.47 -11.34
CA ARG A 206 18.24 -4.94 -12.54
C ARG A 206 17.07 -4.04 -12.94
N ILE A 207 16.58 -3.18 -12.05
CA ILE A 207 15.45 -2.29 -12.30
C ILE A 207 15.80 -0.83 -12.04
N LEU A 208 16.21 -0.47 -10.82
CA LEU A 208 16.38 0.94 -10.45
C LEU A 208 17.53 1.61 -11.20
N GLU A 209 18.70 0.99 -11.22
CA GLU A 209 19.89 1.52 -11.91
C GLU A 209 19.68 1.61 -13.44
N PRO A 210 19.17 0.57 -14.13
CA PRO A 210 18.91 0.65 -15.56
C PRO A 210 17.87 1.70 -15.95
N LEU A 211 16.92 2.02 -15.07
CA LEU A 211 15.95 3.11 -15.23
C LEU A 211 16.53 4.48 -14.85
N GLY A 212 17.72 4.53 -14.25
CA GLY A 212 18.30 5.77 -13.72
C GLY A 212 17.51 6.35 -12.55
N MET A 213 16.85 5.49 -11.72
CA MET A 213 16.09 5.89 -10.53
C MET A 213 17.05 6.13 -9.35
N GLN A 214 17.78 7.25 -9.39
CA GLN A 214 18.89 7.52 -8.48
C GLN A 214 18.48 7.84 -7.04
N SER A 215 17.26 8.34 -6.82
CA SER A 215 16.76 8.61 -5.47
C SER A 215 16.12 7.38 -4.84
N ALA A 216 15.87 6.34 -5.64
CA ALA A 216 15.13 5.17 -5.17
C ALA A 216 16.01 4.27 -4.29
N THR A 217 15.44 3.88 -3.15
CA THR A 217 16.05 2.94 -2.21
C THR A 217 15.18 1.70 -2.07
N THR A 218 15.79 0.58 -1.71
CA THR A 218 15.08 -0.68 -1.46
C THR A 218 14.80 -0.92 0.03
N SER A 219 15.30 -0.04 0.90
CA SER A 219 15.09 -0.09 2.34
C SER A 219 15.00 1.30 2.94
N ASN A 220 14.07 1.52 3.86
CA ASN A 220 13.99 2.77 4.63
C ASN A 220 15.24 3.03 5.49
N ARG A 221 15.99 1.97 5.81
CA ARG A 221 17.26 2.08 6.55
C ARG A 221 18.38 2.76 5.76
N GLU A 222 18.22 2.91 4.45
CA GLU A 222 19.14 3.66 3.61
C GLU A 222 18.90 5.19 3.69
N LEU A 223 17.73 5.60 4.18
CA LEU A 223 17.31 7.01 4.26
C LEU A 223 17.39 7.57 5.68
N TRP A 224 17.22 6.73 6.68
CA TRP A 224 17.13 7.09 8.08
C TRP A 224 18.09 6.28 8.91
N ASP A 225 18.62 6.89 9.99
CA ASP A 225 19.28 6.13 11.03
C ASP A 225 18.29 5.09 11.59
N PRO A 226 18.68 3.80 11.70
CA PRO A 226 17.83 2.75 12.25
C PRO A 226 17.25 3.06 13.62
N GLU A 227 17.94 3.83 14.47
CA GLU A 227 17.47 4.24 15.79
C GLU A 227 16.31 5.23 15.73
N ASN A 228 16.18 5.99 14.64
CA ASN A 228 15.12 6.96 14.41
C ASN A 228 13.95 6.39 13.60
N LEU A 229 14.05 5.14 13.15
CA LEU A 229 12.94 4.44 12.53
C LEU A 229 12.04 3.81 13.58
N GLN A 230 10.73 3.91 13.38
CA GLN A 230 9.77 3.15 14.16
C GLN A 230 9.97 1.65 13.87
N PRO A 231 10.32 0.82 14.88
CA PRO A 231 10.73 -0.57 14.63
C PRO A 231 9.59 -1.43 14.11
N CYS A 232 8.33 -1.09 14.41
CA CYS A 232 7.16 -1.82 13.96
C CYS A 232 5.88 -0.96 13.92
N TRP A 233 4.82 -1.47 13.27
CA TRP A 233 3.52 -0.80 13.17
C TRP A 233 2.87 -0.46 14.51
N LEU A 234 3.08 -1.29 15.53
CA LEU A 234 2.48 -1.17 16.84
C LEU A 234 3.43 -0.58 17.86
N CYS A 235 4.71 -0.44 17.51
CA CYS A 235 5.71 0.10 18.40
C CYS A 235 5.45 1.57 18.68
N GLU A 236 5.75 1.98 19.89
CA GLU A 236 5.80 3.38 20.24
C GLU A 236 6.91 4.06 19.42
N PRO A 237 6.67 5.25 18.84
CA PRO A 237 7.72 5.98 18.15
C PRO A 237 8.90 6.25 19.10
N PRO A 238 10.15 6.13 18.63
CA PRO A 238 11.32 6.34 19.48
C PRO A 238 11.42 7.77 20.02
N SER A 239 10.87 8.76 19.31
CA SER A 239 10.74 10.14 19.78
C SER A 239 9.59 10.85 19.08
N PRO A 240 8.81 11.69 19.78
CA PRO A 240 7.84 12.57 19.13
C PRO A 240 8.50 13.70 18.31
N SER A 241 9.82 13.87 18.41
CA SER A 241 10.60 14.94 17.79
C SER A 241 11.55 14.48 16.68
N VAL A 242 11.32 13.31 16.06
CA VAL A 242 12.11 12.90 14.89
C VAL A 242 11.94 13.95 13.80
N GLY A 243 13.01 14.70 13.54
CA GLY A 243 13.07 15.76 12.56
C GLY A 243 13.90 15.37 11.34
N PHE A 244 13.98 16.27 10.37
CA PHE A 244 14.83 16.06 9.18
C PHE A 244 16.31 15.99 9.48
N GLU A 245 16.74 16.48 10.65
CA GLU A 245 18.15 16.44 11.08
C GLU A 245 18.67 15.01 11.22
N ASP A 246 17.76 14.06 11.47
CA ASP A 246 18.07 12.64 11.66
C ASP A 246 18.04 11.84 10.36
N ALA A 247 17.72 12.48 9.22
CA ALA A 247 17.67 11.83 7.93
C ALA A 247 19.03 11.86 7.23
N GLN A 248 19.45 10.73 6.71
CA GLN A 248 20.66 10.64 5.86
C GLN A 248 20.45 11.37 4.52
N VAL A 249 19.19 11.46 4.06
CA VAL A 249 18.76 12.20 2.87
C VAL A 249 17.90 13.37 3.29
N GLN A 250 18.36 14.60 3.08
CA GLN A 250 17.67 15.80 3.57
C GLN A 250 16.34 16.12 2.89
N ASN A 251 16.10 15.65 1.65
CA ASN A 251 14.87 15.94 0.91
C ASN A 251 13.87 14.77 0.95
N ILE A 252 13.38 14.44 2.15
CA ILE A 252 12.37 13.42 2.37
C ILE A 252 11.15 14.00 3.10
N VAL A 253 9.97 13.38 2.95
CA VAL A 253 8.78 13.76 3.72
C VAL A 253 8.75 13.04 5.07
N LEU A 254 8.13 13.64 6.09
CA LEU A 254 7.55 12.89 7.19
C LEU A 254 6.13 12.47 6.84
N THR A 255 5.77 11.27 7.23
CA THR A 255 4.39 10.79 7.14
C THR A 255 3.55 11.45 8.25
N HIS A 256 2.33 11.82 7.93
CA HIS A 256 1.39 12.41 8.89
C HIS A 256 0.17 11.51 9.07
N VAL A 257 -0.42 11.55 10.25
CA VAL A 257 -1.75 11.01 10.56
C VAL A 257 -2.69 12.14 10.92
N LEU A 258 -3.95 12.03 10.53
CA LEU A 258 -4.96 13.01 10.88
C LEU A 258 -5.41 12.78 12.33
N SER A 259 -5.27 13.81 13.17
CA SER A 259 -5.78 13.88 14.53
C SER A 259 -6.90 14.91 14.65
N GLU A 260 -7.56 15.00 15.80
CA GLU A 260 -8.56 16.06 16.08
C GLU A 260 -7.96 17.46 15.94
N ALA A 261 -6.67 17.62 16.27
CA ALA A 261 -5.96 18.91 16.15
C ALA A 261 -5.41 19.16 14.71
N GLY A 262 -5.65 18.26 13.77
CA GLY A 262 -5.13 18.31 12.41
C GLY A 262 -4.02 17.29 12.14
N PRO A 263 -3.32 17.42 10.99
CA PRO A 263 -2.25 16.52 10.61
C PRO A 263 -1.08 16.57 11.61
N ARG A 264 -0.59 15.41 12.04
CA ARG A 264 0.52 15.26 12.97
C ARG A 264 1.59 14.34 12.37
N PRO A 265 2.88 14.73 12.37
CA PRO A 265 3.95 13.90 11.85
C PRO A 265 4.15 12.64 12.70
N ILE A 266 4.50 11.56 12.01
CA ILE A 266 4.93 10.29 12.61
C ILE A 266 6.22 9.82 11.93
N PRO A 267 7.11 9.11 12.65
CA PRO A 267 8.31 8.53 12.05
C PRO A 267 8.00 7.49 10.97
N TRP A 268 8.92 7.28 10.05
CA TRP A 268 8.84 6.17 9.12
C TRP A 268 9.07 4.84 9.85
N MET A 269 8.50 3.78 9.29
CA MET A 269 8.73 2.43 9.80
C MET A 269 9.91 1.76 9.12
N GLY A 270 10.73 1.09 9.91
CA GLY A 270 11.70 0.12 9.44
C GLY A 270 11.01 -1.19 9.09
N LEU A 271 10.45 -1.31 7.89
CA LEU A 271 9.71 -2.51 7.48
C LEU A 271 10.62 -3.74 7.36
N GLY A 272 10.28 -4.81 8.10
CA GLY A 272 10.96 -6.10 8.02
C GLY A 272 10.65 -6.89 6.74
N SER A 273 9.53 -6.64 6.09
CA SER A 273 9.10 -7.33 4.86
C SER A 273 9.23 -6.43 3.64
N ARG A 274 10.37 -6.42 3.06
CA ARG A 274 10.80 -5.45 2.06
C ARG A 274 10.20 -5.65 0.67
N PRO A 275 10.07 -6.88 0.12
CA PRO A 275 9.52 -7.11 -1.22
C PRO A 275 8.07 -6.68 -1.40
N SER A 276 7.36 -6.37 -0.34
CA SER A 276 5.96 -5.92 -0.39
C SER A 276 5.77 -4.42 -0.19
N GLY A 277 6.80 -3.66 0.28
CA GLY A 277 6.49 -2.31 0.70
C GLY A 277 7.64 -1.37 1.09
N SER A 278 8.91 -1.66 0.81
CA SER A 278 10.03 -0.89 1.32
C SER A 278 10.70 0.06 0.33
N ILE A 279 10.33 0.06 -0.94
CA ILE A 279 10.88 1.02 -1.91
C ILE A 279 10.41 2.43 -1.54
N SER A 280 11.36 3.36 -1.57
CA SER A 280 11.12 4.80 -1.47
C SER A 280 11.73 5.46 -2.69
N ALA A 281 11.10 6.52 -3.22
CA ALA A 281 11.60 7.25 -4.38
C ALA A 281 10.97 8.64 -4.47
N ASN A 282 11.58 9.52 -5.24
CA ASN A 282 11.01 10.79 -5.64
C ASN A 282 10.12 10.65 -6.90
N LEU A 283 9.46 11.73 -7.24
CA LEU A 283 8.50 11.75 -8.35
C LEU A 283 9.16 11.60 -9.72
N ASN A 284 10.37 12.16 -9.91
CA ASN A 284 11.14 12.01 -11.14
C ASN A 284 11.43 10.54 -11.44
N ASP A 285 11.80 9.77 -10.43
CA ASP A 285 12.09 8.35 -10.57
C ASP A 285 10.81 7.52 -10.80
N VAL A 286 9.72 7.84 -10.09
CA VAL A 286 8.42 7.19 -10.32
C VAL A 286 7.90 7.44 -11.73
N ALA A 287 8.13 8.62 -12.32
CA ALA A 287 7.76 8.91 -13.70
C ALA A 287 8.52 8.03 -14.71
N LYS A 288 9.80 7.72 -14.48
CA LYS A 288 10.58 6.76 -15.30
C LYS A 288 9.99 5.36 -15.24
N TRP A 289 9.58 4.91 -14.04
CA TRP A 289 8.88 3.65 -13.85
C TRP A 289 7.57 3.59 -14.64
N ILE A 290 6.75 4.65 -14.61
CA ILE A 290 5.50 4.74 -15.38
C ILE A 290 5.78 4.68 -16.90
N ARG A 291 6.77 5.43 -17.38
CA ARG A 291 7.17 5.43 -18.80
C ARG A 291 7.55 4.02 -19.24
N MET A 292 8.37 3.32 -18.47
CA MET A 292 8.76 1.93 -18.76
C MET A 292 7.55 0.99 -18.78
N GLN A 293 6.60 1.12 -17.85
CA GLN A 293 5.40 0.29 -17.80
C GLN A 293 4.49 0.52 -19.03
N LEU A 294 4.28 1.79 -19.43
CA LEU A 294 3.49 2.16 -20.59
C LEU A 294 4.17 1.77 -21.91
N ALA A 295 5.49 1.75 -21.96
CA ALA A 295 6.29 1.33 -23.11
C ALA A 295 6.59 -0.19 -23.10
N GLU A 296 5.73 -0.99 -22.45
CA GLU A 296 5.82 -2.46 -22.45
C GLU A 296 7.21 -2.98 -22.09
N GLY A 297 7.82 -2.38 -21.05
CA GLY A 297 9.08 -2.82 -20.48
C GLY A 297 10.34 -2.20 -21.12
N VAL A 298 10.20 -1.19 -21.97
CA VAL A 298 11.32 -0.44 -22.56
C VAL A 298 11.43 0.93 -21.92
N TYR A 299 12.64 1.38 -21.64
CA TYR A 299 12.94 2.74 -21.21
C TYR A 299 14.19 3.26 -21.94
N GLU A 300 14.07 4.40 -22.62
CA GLU A 300 15.15 5.02 -23.40
C GLU A 300 15.92 4.03 -24.30
N GLY A 301 15.17 3.19 -24.99
CA GLY A 301 15.69 2.16 -25.92
C GLY A 301 16.24 0.90 -25.24
N LYS A 302 16.31 0.86 -23.92
CA LYS A 302 16.74 -0.33 -23.17
C LYS A 302 15.53 -1.15 -22.73
N ARG A 303 15.56 -2.46 -22.96
CA ARG A 303 14.57 -3.39 -22.44
C ARG A 303 14.93 -3.77 -21.00
N ILE A 304 14.04 -3.48 -20.08
CA ILE A 304 14.17 -3.82 -18.66
C ILE A 304 13.45 -5.14 -18.37
N VAL A 305 12.23 -5.28 -18.90
CA VAL A 305 11.37 -6.47 -18.79
C VAL A 305 10.78 -6.75 -20.16
N SER A 306 10.51 -8.00 -20.52
CA SER A 306 9.87 -8.30 -21.80
C SER A 306 8.44 -7.76 -21.87
N ALA A 307 7.96 -7.46 -23.08
CA ALA A 307 6.57 -7.08 -23.30
C ALA A 307 5.61 -8.17 -22.80
N GLN A 308 5.96 -9.44 -22.99
CA GLN A 308 5.18 -10.58 -22.52
C GLN A 308 5.06 -10.61 -21.00
N SER A 309 6.14 -10.35 -20.26
CA SER A 309 6.12 -10.29 -18.81
C SER A 309 5.33 -9.08 -18.29
N ILE A 310 5.39 -7.93 -18.97
CA ILE A 310 4.54 -6.77 -18.65
C ILE A 310 3.06 -7.09 -18.88
N GLU A 311 2.73 -7.71 -20.02
CA GLU A 311 1.35 -8.13 -20.32
C GLU A 311 0.83 -9.11 -19.26
N GLU A 312 1.64 -10.08 -18.85
CA GLU A 312 1.30 -11.05 -17.81
C GLU A 312 1.02 -10.35 -16.47
N MET A 313 1.85 -9.36 -16.10
CA MET A 313 1.63 -8.57 -14.88
C MET A 313 0.32 -7.78 -14.93
N HIS A 314 -0.08 -7.32 -16.12
CA HIS A 314 -1.28 -6.54 -16.37
C HIS A 314 -2.49 -7.39 -16.79
N THR A 315 -2.42 -8.71 -16.61
CA THR A 315 -3.52 -9.64 -16.89
C THR A 315 -4.28 -9.98 -15.62
N PRO A 316 -5.63 -9.96 -15.62
CA PRO A 316 -6.46 -10.33 -14.47
C PRO A 316 -6.17 -11.75 -13.99
N GLN A 317 -5.81 -11.90 -12.71
CA GLN A 317 -5.53 -13.19 -12.09
C GLN A 317 -6.67 -13.64 -11.17
N ILE A 318 -7.33 -12.69 -10.51
CA ILE A 318 -8.45 -12.96 -9.61
C ILE A 318 -9.36 -11.74 -9.48
N PRO A 319 -10.69 -11.91 -9.43
CA PRO A 319 -11.60 -10.82 -9.11
C PRO A 319 -11.36 -10.29 -7.69
N ILE A 320 -11.47 -8.97 -7.51
CA ILE A 320 -11.44 -8.32 -6.19
C ILE A 320 -12.73 -7.56 -5.94
N GLN A 321 -13.02 -7.29 -4.67
CA GLN A 321 -14.19 -6.51 -4.31
C GLN A 321 -14.05 -5.05 -4.75
N HIS A 322 -15.15 -4.47 -5.17
CA HIS A 322 -15.23 -3.11 -5.74
C HIS A 322 -14.96 -1.98 -4.73
N ASP A 323 -14.99 -2.26 -3.45
CA ASP A 323 -14.96 -1.29 -2.36
C ASP A 323 -13.56 -0.80 -1.94
N LEU A 324 -12.50 -1.42 -2.46
CA LEU A 324 -11.12 -1.00 -2.17
C LEU A 324 -10.83 0.45 -2.63
N TYR A 325 -11.45 0.88 -3.74
CA TYR A 325 -11.35 2.24 -4.27
C TYR A 325 -12.75 2.73 -4.66
N PRO A 326 -13.37 3.60 -3.86
CA PRO A 326 -14.77 4.00 -4.03
C PRO A 326 -14.95 5.02 -5.17
N LEU A 327 -14.54 4.65 -6.38
CA LEU A 327 -14.62 5.50 -7.56
C LEU A 327 -16.04 5.60 -8.16
N GLY A 328 -17.03 4.95 -7.55
CA GLY A 328 -18.43 4.96 -7.96
C GLY A 328 -18.72 4.08 -9.19
N PRO A 329 -19.99 3.98 -9.62
CA PRO A 329 -20.41 3.07 -10.67
C PRO A 329 -19.86 3.36 -12.07
N GLU A 330 -19.28 4.55 -12.29
CA GLU A 330 -18.64 4.92 -13.56
C GLU A 330 -17.20 4.37 -13.68
N SER A 331 -16.67 3.79 -12.63
CA SER A 331 -15.29 3.34 -12.50
C SER A 331 -15.11 1.86 -12.74
N GLY A 332 -15.73 1.33 -13.78
CA GLY A 332 -15.43 0.01 -14.28
C GLY A 332 -16.49 -1.06 -14.02
N HIS A 333 -16.61 -1.93 -15.00
CA HIS A 333 -17.51 -3.09 -14.98
C HIS A 333 -16.92 -4.26 -14.21
N PHE A 334 -15.61 -4.27 -13.99
CA PHE A 334 -14.91 -5.31 -13.26
C PHE A 334 -13.73 -4.74 -12.47
N TRP A 335 -13.37 -5.46 -11.41
CA TRP A 335 -12.16 -5.22 -10.62
C TRP A 335 -11.43 -6.53 -10.45
N ALA A 336 -10.15 -6.53 -10.77
CA ALA A 336 -9.30 -7.71 -10.65
C ALA A 336 -7.91 -7.33 -10.10
N TYR A 337 -7.22 -8.30 -9.58
CA TYR A 337 -5.80 -8.18 -9.26
C TYR A 337 -5.00 -8.97 -10.29
N GLY A 338 -3.96 -8.33 -10.83
CA GLY A 338 -2.94 -8.93 -11.68
C GLY A 338 -1.76 -9.41 -10.87
N LEU A 339 -0.52 -9.24 -11.38
CA LEU A 339 0.69 -9.54 -10.63
C LEU A 339 1.32 -8.22 -10.12
N GLY A 340 0.93 -7.84 -8.90
CA GLY A 340 1.37 -6.59 -8.29
C GLY A 340 0.59 -5.34 -8.72
N TRP A 341 -0.49 -5.50 -9.49
CA TRP A 341 -1.32 -4.41 -9.99
C TRP A 341 -2.81 -4.69 -9.78
N ILE A 342 -3.58 -3.64 -9.58
CA ILE A 342 -5.04 -3.65 -9.61
C ILE A 342 -5.48 -3.23 -11.00
N LEU A 343 -6.45 -3.94 -11.54
CA LEU A 343 -6.95 -3.77 -12.90
C LEU A 343 -8.45 -3.48 -12.88
N THR A 344 -8.85 -2.51 -13.67
CA THR A 344 -10.25 -2.17 -13.91
C THR A 344 -10.41 -1.58 -15.32
N ASP A 345 -11.61 -1.19 -15.69
CA ASP A 345 -11.87 -0.35 -16.85
C ASP A 345 -12.44 1.00 -16.42
N TYR A 346 -12.21 2.01 -17.23
CA TYR A 346 -12.79 3.33 -17.07
C TYR A 346 -13.13 3.92 -18.43
N ARG A 347 -14.40 4.21 -18.68
CA ARG A 347 -14.89 4.75 -19.96
C ARG A 347 -14.40 3.95 -21.18
N GLY A 348 -14.39 2.61 -21.05
CA GLY A 348 -13.96 1.70 -22.12
C GLY A 348 -12.45 1.62 -22.32
N ARG A 349 -11.65 2.11 -21.39
CA ARG A 349 -10.19 1.99 -21.38
C ARG A 349 -9.74 1.14 -20.19
N LYS A 350 -8.75 0.31 -20.38
CA LYS A 350 -8.09 -0.43 -19.31
C LYS A 350 -7.38 0.54 -18.38
N VAL A 351 -7.57 0.37 -17.08
CA VAL A 351 -6.84 1.09 -16.04
C VAL A 351 -6.02 0.12 -15.22
N ILE A 352 -4.74 0.39 -15.12
CA ILE A 352 -3.76 -0.35 -14.32
C ILE A 352 -3.32 0.57 -13.20
N MET A 353 -3.52 0.16 -11.94
CA MET A 353 -3.23 1.02 -10.82
C MET A 353 -2.78 0.25 -9.59
N HIS A 354 -2.14 0.92 -8.66
CA HIS A 354 -1.92 0.42 -7.31
C HIS A 354 -1.71 1.58 -6.33
N GLY A 355 -2.09 1.36 -5.07
CA GLY A 355 -1.88 2.33 -4.00
C GLY A 355 -0.92 1.82 -2.94
N GLY A 356 -0.17 2.73 -2.32
CA GLY A 356 0.67 2.47 -1.17
C GLY A 356 -0.01 2.81 0.15
N GLY A 357 0.36 2.14 1.23
CA GLY A 357 -0.21 2.36 2.58
C GLY A 357 0.11 3.73 3.18
N PHE A 358 1.07 4.46 2.62
CA PHE A 358 1.38 5.85 2.97
C PHE A 358 0.75 6.86 2.00
N ASP A 359 -0.39 6.46 1.42
CA ASP A 359 -1.20 7.26 0.51
C ASP A 359 -0.48 7.76 -0.74
N THR A 360 0.35 6.89 -1.30
CA THR A 360 0.91 7.00 -2.65
C THR A 360 0.04 6.23 -3.65
N PHE A 361 0.03 6.65 -4.91
CA PHE A 361 -0.83 6.05 -5.93
C PHE A 361 -0.23 6.21 -7.33
N ILE A 362 -0.31 5.16 -8.12
CA ILE A 362 -0.05 5.19 -9.56
C ILE A 362 -1.29 4.67 -10.28
N ALA A 363 -1.68 5.35 -11.35
CA ALA A 363 -2.70 4.88 -12.27
C ALA A 363 -2.25 5.12 -13.71
N MET A 364 -2.47 4.16 -14.59
CA MET A 364 -2.07 4.18 -15.99
C MET A 364 -3.25 3.76 -16.88
N MET A 365 -3.34 4.36 -18.04
CA MET A 365 -4.30 4.06 -19.10
C MET A 365 -3.50 3.78 -20.39
N PRO A 366 -3.10 2.52 -20.65
CA PRO A 366 -2.17 2.18 -21.74
C PRO A 366 -2.66 2.62 -23.11
N GLU A 367 -3.96 2.44 -23.41
CA GLU A 367 -4.53 2.82 -24.73
C GLU A 367 -4.42 4.32 -24.99
N GLU A 368 -4.32 5.14 -23.96
CA GLU A 368 -4.11 6.58 -24.07
C GLU A 368 -2.64 6.97 -23.87
N ASN A 369 -1.76 6.01 -23.66
CA ASN A 369 -0.35 6.24 -23.29
C ASN A 369 -0.22 7.30 -22.18
N LEU A 370 -1.09 7.19 -21.16
CA LEU A 370 -1.27 8.15 -20.09
C LEU A 370 -1.03 7.49 -18.73
N GLY A 371 -0.20 8.12 -17.92
CA GLY A 371 0.09 7.67 -16.55
C GLY A 371 0.14 8.82 -15.57
N VAL A 372 -0.30 8.58 -14.35
CA VAL A 372 -0.34 9.57 -13.27
C VAL A 372 0.23 8.96 -12.01
N ALA A 373 1.17 9.65 -11.37
CA ALA A 373 1.63 9.36 -10.02
C ALA A 373 1.16 10.46 -9.06
N VAL A 374 0.65 10.07 -7.91
CA VAL A 374 0.29 10.97 -6.80
C VAL A 374 0.92 10.43 -5.53
N LEU A 375 1.80 11.20 -4.92
CA LEU A 375 2.49 10.89 -3.68
C LEU A 375 2.06 11.89 -2.63
N THR A 376 1.48 11.43 -1.52
CA THR A 376 1.08 12.33 -0.41
C THR A 376 1.77 11.91 0.88
N ASN A 377 1.89 12.86 1.81
CA ASN A 377 2.47 12.58 3.12
C ASN A 377 1.42 12.53 4.25
N LEU A 378 0.15 12.35 3.92
CA LEU A 378 -0.92 12.08 4.89
C LEU A 378 -1.36 10.64 4.73
N THR A 379 -1.10 9.78 5.73
CA THR A 379 -1.57 8.40 5.72
C THR A 379 -2.86 8.25 6.50
N TYR A 380 -3.69 7.31 6.05
CA TYR A 380 -4.81 6.83 6.83
C TYR A 380 -4.29 5.85 7.88
N ARG A 381 -4.50 6.20 9.13
CA ARG A 381 -4.36 5.27 10.25
C ARG A 381 -5.43 5.59 11.27
N GLY A 382 -5.96 4.56 11.88
CA GLY A 382 -6.96 4.72 12.89
C GLY A 382 -8.39 4.86 12.36
N ARG A 383 -9.31 5.18 13.26
CA ARG A 383 -10.76 5.34 12.99
C ARG A 383 -11.08 6.57 12.14
N GLY A 384 -10.05 7.28 11.69
CA GLY A 384 -10.20 8.52 10.95
C GLY A 384 -10.64 8.33 9.50
N ARG A 385 -10.85 9.46 8.84
CA ARG A 385 -11.24 9.54 7.45
C ARG A 385 -10.10 9.07 6.52
N ARG A 386 -10.38 8.12 5.65
CA ARG A 386 -9.43 7.68 4.62
C ARG A 386 -9.14 8.79 3.61
N ASN A 387 -7.86 8.97 3.27
CA ASN A 387 -7.45 9.94 2.25
C ASN A 387 -7.60 9.32 0.84
N HIS A 388 -8.70 9.66 0.15
CA HIS A 388 -8.93 9.24 -1.22
C HIS A 388 -8.50 10.27 -2.26
N LEU A 389 -7.91 11.40 -1.85
CA LEU A 389 -7.43 12.43 -2.77
C LEU A 389 -6.46 11.86 -3.82
N ARG A 390 -5.57 10.94 -3.40
CA ARG A 390 -4.64 10.24 -4.27
C ARG A 390 -5.31 9.51 -5.44
N ALA A 391 -6.53 9.01 -5.27
CA ALA A 391 -7.30 8.35 -6.33
C ALA A 391 -8.14 9.35 -7.13
N ALA A 392 -8.58 10.45 -6.50
CA ALA A 392 -9.38 11.48 -7.17
C ALA A 392 -8.63 12.18 -8.31
N LEU A 393 -7.34 12.49 -8.10
CA LEU A 393 -6.54 13.25 -9.05
C LEU A 393 -6.30 12.53 -10.38
N PRO A 394 -5.93 11.24 -10.42
CA PRO A 394 -5.80 10.52 -11.68
C PRO A 394 -7.09 10.49 -12.50
N PHE A 395 -8.26 10.30 -11.89
CA PHE A 395 -9.53 10.26 -12.61
C PHE A 395 -9.98 11.64 -13.10
N TRP A 396 -9.61 12.71 -12.40
CA TRP A 396 -9.77 14.06 -12.94
C TRP A 396 -8.93 14.26 -14.21
N ILE A 397 -7.67 13.82 -14.20
CA ILE A 397 -6.74 13.89 -15.33
C ILE A 397 -7.22 13.01 -16.49
N PHE A 398 -7.66 11.79 -16.21
CA PHE A 398 -8.22 10.90 -17.21
C PHE A 398 -9.43 11.53 -17.91
N ASN A 399 -10.36 12.14 -17.16
CA ASN A 399 -11.47 12.88 -17.75
C ASN A 399 -11.01 14.02 -18.65
N ALA A 400 -9.97 14.74 -18.25
CA ALA A 400 -9.44 15.86 -19.03
C ALA A 400 -8.88 15.40 -20.38
N TYR A 401 -8.08 14.34 -20.40
CA TYR A 401 -7.52 13.80 -21.66
C TYR A 401 -8.55 13.07 -22.52
N LEU A 402 -9.57 12.47 -21.93
CA LEU A 402 -10.67 11.82 -22.66
C LEU A 402 -11.74 12.81 -23.15
N GLY A 403 -11.60 14.11 -22.91
CA GLY A 403 -12.65 15.09 -23.21
C GLY A 403 -13.97 14.82 -22.49
N ALA A 404 -13.93 14.11 -21.38
CA ALA A 404 -15.09 13.73 -20.60
C ALA A 404 -15.63 14.92 -19.75
N PRO A 405 -16.91 14.90 -19.35
CA PRO A 405 -17.46 15.95 -18.51
C PRO A 405 -16.63 16.15 -17.22
N LYS A 406 -16.41 17.41 -16.86
CA LYS A 406 -15.71 17.75 -15.62
C LYS A 406 -16.50 17.21 -14.42
N ARG A 407 -15.83 16.45 -13.58
CA ARG A 407 -16.38 15.93 -12.31
C ARG A 407 -15.45 16.31 -11.17
N ASN A 408 -16.03 16.72 -10.06
CA ASN A 408 -15.26 17.01 -8.86
C ASN A 408 -15.04 15.74 -8.02
N TRP A 409 -14.18 14.85 -8.52
CA TRP A 409 -13.84 13.58 -7.87
C TRP A 409 -13.39 13.76 -6.42
N SER A 410 -12.65 14.85 -6.14
CA SER A 410 -12.15 15.14 -4.79
C SER A 410 -13.31 15.37 -3.82
N ALA A 411 -14.31 16.17 -4.20
CA ALA A 411 -15.47 16.44 -3.35
C ALA A 411 -16.36 15.21 -3.18
N ASP A 412 -16.60 14.44 -4.26
CA ASP A 412 -17.43 13.24 -4.20
C ASP A 412 -16.82 12.18 -3.25
N LEU A 413 -15.50 11.95 -3.37
CA LEU A 413 -14.80 11.01 -2.51
C LEU A 413 -14.67 11.51 -1.06
N LEU A 414 -14.62 12.84 -0.86
CA LEU A 414 -14.60 13.43 0.48
C LEU A 414 -15.93 13.17 1.21
N VAL A 415 -17.05 13.33 0.53
CA VAL A 415 -18.38 13.01 1.07
C VAL A 415 -18.43 11.54 1.49
N LYS A 416 -17.96 10.63 0.63
CA LYS A 416 -17.91 9.21 0.97
C LYS A 416 -17.00 8.93 2.16
N ALA A 417 -15.81 9.49 2.18
CA ALA A 417 -14.85 9.28 3.28
C ALA A 417 -15.40 9.78 4.63
N ASN A 418 -16.10 10.91 4.63
CA ASN A 418 -16.78 11.42 5.83
C ASN A 418 -17.93 10.52 6.27
N THR A 419 -18.70 9.97 5.32
CA THR A 419 -19.78 9.03 5.61
C THR A 419 -19.23 7.74 6.22
N ASP A 420 -18.16 7.18 5.65
CA ASP A 420 -17.51 5.96 6.15
C ASP A 420 -16.94 6.18 7.58
N ALA A 421 -16.33 7.34 7.83
CA ALA A 421 -15.84 7.72 9.17
C ALA A 421 -16.99 7.81 10.19
N ALA A 422 -18.08 8.50 9.83
CA ALA A 422 -19.27 8.61 10.70
C ALA A 422 -19.91 7.24 10.99
N GLN A 423 -19.93 6.33 10.03
CA GLN A 423 -20.38 4.94 10.24
C GLN A 423 -19.46 4.18 11.20
N GLY A 424 -18.14 4.39 11.09
CA GLY A 424 -17.15 3.84 12.02
C GLY A 424 -17.39 4.32 13.46
N GLU A 425 -17.60 5.62 13.64
CA GLU A 425 -17.93 6.22 14.94
C GLU A 425 -19.24 5.68 15.52
N ALA A 426 -20.30 5.62 14.69
CA ALA A 426 -21.60 5.07 15.09
C ALA A 426 -21.48 3.60 15.53
N ARG A 427 -20.63 2.79 14.86
CA ARG A 427 -20.35 1.41 15.29
C ARG A 427 -19.72 1.38 16.68
N MET A 428 -18.75 2.24 16.95
CA MET A 428 -18.10 2.31 18.26
C MET A 428 -19.06 2.79 19.35
N GLN A 429 -19.90 3.78 19.07
CA GLN A 429 -20.95 4.24 19.99
C GLN A 429 -21.93 3.09 20.32
N LYS A 430 -22.29 2.29 19.32
CA LYS A 430 -23.13 1.09 19.54
C LYS A 430 -22.44 0.07 20.44
N LEU A 431 -21.15 -0.19 20.24
CA LEU A 431 -20.37 -1.07 21.11
C LEU A 431 -20.31 -0.53 22.55
N GLU A 432 -20.03 0.77 22.72
CA GLU A 432 -20.03 1.41 24.04
C GLU A 432 -21.40 1.31 24.73
N ALA A 433 -22.48 1.48 23.98
CA ALA A 433 -23.85 1.30 24.50
C ALA A 433 -24.17 -0.15 24.93
N GLN A 434 -23.49 -1.14 24.33
CA GLN A 434 -23.62 -2.56 24.70
C GLN A 434 -22.71 -2.96 25.87
N ARG A 435 -21.81 -2.07 26.31
CA ARG A 435 -20.93 -2.32 27.44
C ARG A 435 -21.71 -2.55 28.71
N VAL A 436 -21.45 -3.66 29.40
CA VAL A 436 -22.04 -3.96 30.69
C VAL A 436 -21.30 -3.15 31.75
N LYS A 437 -21.98 -2.13 32.30
CA LYS A 437 -21.40 -1.23 33.31
C LYS A 437 -21.40 -1.89 34.71
N GLY A 438 -20.46 -1.45 35.57
CA GLY A 438 -20.39 -1.91 36.97
C GLY A 438 -19.83 -3.32 37.15
N THR A 439 -19.26 -3.90 36.10
CA THR A 439 -18.56 -5.19 36.21
C THR A 439 -17.10 -5.01 36.58
N HIS A 440 -16.50 -6.07 37.09
CA HIS A 440 -15.08 -6.17 37.39
C HIS A 440 -14.49 -7.39 36.70
N PRO A 441 -13.15 -7.43 36.47
CA PRO A 441 -12.48 -8.65 36.04
C PRO A 441 -12.77 -9.79 37.01
N SER A 442 -12.88 -11.01 36.52
CA SER A 442 -13.17 -12.21 37.33
C SER A 442 -12.09 -12.51 38.37
N LEU A 443 -10.87 -12.03 38.11
CA LEU A 443 -9.70 -12.21 39.00
C LEU A 443 -9.04 -10.86 39.30
N PRO A 444 -8.25 -10.78 40.39
CA PRO A 444 -7.34 -9.66 40.64
C PRO A 444 -6.39 -9.47 39.43
N LEU A 445 -6.05 -8.22 39.08
CA LEU A 445 -5.26 -7.90 37.87
C LEU A 445 -3.91 -8.63 37.82
N GLU A 446 -3.33 -8.94 38.99
CA GLU A 446 -2.07 -9.69 39.12
C GLU A 446 -2.16 -11.10 38.50
N LYS A 447 -3.35 -11.68 38.44
CA LYS A 447 -3.56 -13.02 37.88
C LYS A 447 -3.54 -13.06 36.35
N TYR A 448 -3.75 -11.90 35.71
CA TYR A 448 -3.63 -11.75 34.24
C TYR A 448 -2.18 -11.51 33.80
N VAL A 449 -1.30 -11.10 34.72
CA VAL A 449 0.13 -10.90 34.47
C VAL A 449 0.78 -12.22 34.06
N GLY A 450 1.57 -12.21 33.00
CA GLY A 450 2.25 -13.41 32.50
C GLY A 450 2.73 -13.26 31.07
N VAL A 451 3.34 -14.32 30.58
CA VAL A 451 3.75 -14.45 29.18
C VAL A 451 2.78 -15.38 28.47
N TYR A 452 2.33 -14.94 27.31
CA TYR A 452 1.41 -15.67 26.45
C TYR A 452 2.08 -15.84 25.07
N ALA A 453 2.09 -17.04 24.54
CA ALA A 453 2.81 -17.35 23.31
C ALA A 453 1.88 -17.79 22.19
N HIS A 454 2.25 -17.38 20.98
CA HIS A 454 1.66 -17.86 19.74
C HIS A 454 2.77 -18.35 18.81
N PRO A 455 2.63 -19.51 18.17
CA PRO A 455 3.73 -20.10 17.39
C PRO A 455 4.16 -19.25 16.17
N VAL A 456 3.27 -18.39 15.65
CA VAL A 456 3.60 -17.46 14.55
C VAL A 456 4.14 -16.14 15.07
N PHE A 457 3.47 -15.53 16.06
CA PHE A 457 3.72 -14.15 16.48
C PHE A 457 4.67 -14.00 17.66
N GLY A 458 5.12 -15.12 18.24
CA GLY A 458 6.01 -15.09 19.39
C GLY A 458 5.28 -14.78 20.68
N GLU A 459 5.91 -14.05 21.58
CA GLU A 459 5.43 -13.80 22.92
C GLU A 459 4.74 -12.45 23.06
N ALA A 460 3.61 -12.48 23.77
CA ALA A 460 2.88 -11.32 24.26
C ALA A 460 2.98 -11.31 25.79
N LYS A 461 3.61 -10.31 26.37
CA LYS A 461 3.78 -10.17 27.81
C LYS A 461 2.72 -9.22 28.39
N ILE A 462 1.95 -9.68 29.33
CA ILE A 462 1.08 -8.84 30.17
C ILE A 462 1.85 -8.48 31.45
N SER A 463 1.96 -7.20 31.72
CA SER A 463 2.54 -6.64 32.94
C SER A 463 1.56 -5.68 33.58
N LYS A 464 1.80 -5.31 34.85
CA LYS A 464 1.07 -4.26 35.55
C LYS A 464 1.96 -3.03 35.64
N ASP A 465 1.43 -1.87 35.23
CA ASP A 465 2.10 -0.59 35.22
C ASP A 465 1.12 0.48 35.73
N ASP A 466 1.46 1.22 36.75
CA ASP A 466 0.60 2.23 37.43
C ASP A 466 -0.85 1.75 37.70
N GLY A 467 -0.99 0.49 38.15
CA GLY A 467 -2.30 -0.08 38.47
C GLY A 467 -3.10 -0.62 37.29
N ASN A 468 -2.64 -0.47 36.06
CA ASN A 468 -3.27 -0.95 34.84
C ASN A 468 -2.49 -2.13 34.23
N LEU A 469 -3.17 -2.95 33.44
CA LEU A 469 -2.50 -3.97 32.64
C LEU A 469 -1.93 -3.35 31.35
N VAL A 470 -0.75 -3.79 30.97
CA VAL A 470 -0.07 -3.38 29.72
C VAL A 470 0.33 -4.62 28.95
N LEU A 471 -0.08 -4.66 27.70
CA LEU A 471 0.35 -5.67 26.72
C LEU A 471 1.64 -5.17 26.05
N ARG A 472 2.68 -6.05 26.00
CA ARG A 472 3.91 -5.79 25.25
C ARG A 472 4.29 -7.01 24.43
N PHE A 473 4.67 -6.79 23.18
CA PHE A 473 5.33 -7.80 22.35
C PHE A 473 6.84 -7.66 22.43
N THR A 474 7.55 -8.73 22.08
CA THR A 474 9.02 -8.82 22.18
C THR A 474 9.75 -7.74 21.35
N ASP A 475 9.10 -7.20 20.35
CA ASP A 475 9.63 -6.22 19.38
C ASP A 475 9.38 -4.76 19.76
N GLY A 476 8.78 -4.51 20.93
CA GLY A 476 8.49 -3.16 21.43
C GLY A 476 7.08 -2.64 21.14
N ALA A 477 6.22 -3.40 20.48
CA ALA A 477 4.81 -3.05 20.38
C ALA A 477 4.16 -3.09 21.76
N ALA A 478 3.50 -2.01 22.16
CA ALA A 478 2.87 -1.88 23.46
C ALA A 478 1.51 -1.20 23.40
N GLY A 479 0.62 -1.61 24.32
CA GLY A 479 -0.68 -0.99 24.48
C GLY A 479 -1.23 -1.15 25.90
N ASP A 480 -1.99 -0.15 26.33
CA ASP A 480 -2.60 -0.11 27.64
C ASP A 480 -3.96 -0.82 27.61
N LEU A 481 -4.21 -1.71 28.56
CA LEU A 481 -5.45 -2.47 28.69
C LEU A 481 -6.38 -1.77 29.67
N ARG A 482 -7.44 -1.17 29.16
CA ARG A 482 -8.50 -0.57 29.96
C ARG A 482 -9.64 -1.58 30.14
N HIS A 483 -10.04 -1.86 31.38
CA HIS A 483 -11.17 -2.75 31.66
C HIS A 483 -12.43 -2.29 30.89
N TRP A 484 -13.03 -3.20 30.12
CA TRP A 484 -14.27 -2.96 29.37
C TRP A 484 -15.47 -3.54 30.11
N HIS A 485 -15.58 -4.84 30.18
CA HIS A 485 -16.49 -5.57 31.06
C HIS A 485 -16.02 -7.03 31.23
N TYR A 486 -16.26 -7.60 32.44
CA TYR A 486 -15.79 -8.95 32.81
C TYR A 486 -14.29 -9.12 32.49
N ASP A 487 -13.92 -10.14 31.70
CA ASP A 487 -12.53 -10.41 31.31
C ASP A 487 -12.18 -9.85 29.94
N LEU A 488 -12.96 -8.90 29.45
CA LEU A 488 -12.71 -8.14 28.22
C LEU A 488 -12.10 -6.77 28.53
N PHE A 489 -11.02 -6.44 27.85
CA PHE A 489 -10.31 -5.18 27.98
C PHE A 489 -10.20 -4.47 26.61
N GLU A 490 -10.38 -3.15 26.59
CA GLU A 490 -10.03 -2.29 25.45
C GLU A 490 -8.51 -2.15 25.41
N LEU A 491 -7.89 -2.52 24.30
CA LEU A 491 -6.46 -2.34 24.04
C LEU A 491 -6.24 -1.01 23.32
N ARG A 492 -5.53 -0.11 23.94
CA ARG A 492 -5.12 1.17 23.37
C ARG A 492 -3.64 1.12 23.06
N TRP A 493 -3.34 1.01 21.79
CA TRP A 493 -1.95 1.02 21.35
C TRP A 493 -1.28 2.35 21.70
N ARG A 494 -0.05 2.31 22.20
CA ARG A 494 0.76 3.51 22.47
C ARG A 494 1.21 4.19 21.19
N ASN A 495 1.18 3.47 20.06
CA ASN A 495 1.35 4.09 18.77
C ASN A 495 0.09 4.91 18.40
N PRO A 496 0.23 6.23 18.24
CA PRO A 496 -0.89 7.14 18.02
C PRO A 496 -1.59 6.97 16.65
N GLY A 497 -0.98 6.21 15.74
CA GLY A 497 -1.55 5.91 14.43
C GLY A 497 -2.39 4.63 14.41
N GLN A 498 -2.59 3.96 15.54
CA GLN A 498 -3.33 2.70 15.62
C GLN A 498 -4.67 2.86 16.33
N ASP A 499 -5.70 2.20 15.80
CA ASP A 499 -6.96 2.04 16.50
C ASP A 499 -6.82 1.15 17.72
N GLY A 500 -7.74 1.33 18.66
CA GLY A 500 -7.89 0.41 19.78
C GLY A 500 -8.52 -0.90 19.31
N ASP A 501 -8.09 -1.97 19.94
CA ASP A 501 -8.58 -3.32 19.76
C ASP A 501 -9.15 -3.84 21.07
N PHE A 502 -9.51 -5.11 21.12
CA PHE A 502 -9.98 -5.75 22.34
C PHE A 502 -9.12 -6.96 22.69
N VAL A 503 -8.89 -7.16 23.97
CA VAL A 503 -8.25 -8.35 24.55
C VAL A 503 -9.23 -9.06 25.43
N VAL A 504 -9.54 -10.31 25.09
CA VAL A 504 -10.38 -11.21 25.87
C VAL A 504 -9.48 -12.21 26.58
N PHE A 505 -9.61 -12.33 27.89
CA PHE A 505 -8.94 -13.38 28.65
C PHE A 505 -9.90 -14.55 28.90
N THR A 506 -9.41 -15.78 28.70
CA THR A 506 -10.17 -17.00 28.95
C THR A 506 -9.63 -17.72 30.18
N LEU A 507 -10.53 -18.05 31.11
CA LEU A 507 -10.18 -18.82 32.31
C LEU A 507 -10.22 -20.32 31.99
N GLY A 508 -9.22 -21.04 32.49
CA GLY A 508 -9.18 -22.50 32.46
C GLY A 508 -10.05 -23.13 33.55
N PRO A 509 -10.19 -24.48 33.52
CA PRO A 509 -11.00 -25.22 34.51
C PRO A 509 -10.56 -25.03 35.97
N SER A 510 -9.31 -24.71 36.21
CA SER A 510 -8.75 -24.43 37.55
C SER A 510 -8.96 -22.99 38.00
N GLY A 511 -9.63 -22.14 37.18
CA GLY A 511 -9.94 -20.75 37.53
C GLY A 511 -8.77 -19.79 37.28
N GLU A 512 -7.71 -20.22 36.62
CA GLU A 512 -6.59 -19.38 36.22
C GLU A 512 -6.75 -18.89 34.75
N VAL A 513 -6.09 -17.78 34.42
CA VAL A 513 -6.05 -17.29 33.05
C VAL A 513 -5.20 -18.25 32.19
N GLY A 514 -5.81 -18.91 31.21
CA GLY A 514 -5.15 -19.83 30.29
C GLY A 514 -4.76 -19.22 28.96
N GLU A 515 -5.56 -18.27 28.49
CA GLU A 515 -5.39 -17.70 27.16
C GLU A 515 -5.73 -16.20 27.16
N LEU A 516 -5.16 -15.49 26.20
CA LEU A 516 -5.64 -14.18 25.77
C LEU A 516 -5.90 -14.21 24.27
N ARG A 517 -6.97 -13.54 23.83
CA ARG A 517 -7.30 -13.37 22.43
C ARG A 517 -7.37 -11.89 22.09
N ILE A 518 -6.63 -11.48 21.06
CA ILE A 518 -6.64 -10.12 20.54
C ILE A 518 -7.54 -10.08 19.32
N GLU A 519 -8.57 -9.23 19.33
CA GLU A 519 -9.55 -9.09 18.24
C GLU A 519 -9.33 -7.83 17.43
N PHE A 520 -9.33 -7.95 16.10
CA PHE A 520 -9.10 -6.89 15.12
C PHE A 520 -10.14 -6.96 13.98
N PRO A 521 -11.02 -6.00 13.76
CA PRO A 521 -11.57 -5.03 14.73
C PRO A 521 -12.45 -5.73 15.76
N PRO A 522 -13.07 -5.02 16.70
CA PRO A 522 -13.95 -5.62 17.71
C PRO A 522 -15.03 -6.51 17.09
N GLY A 523 -15.11 -7.77 17.54
CA GLY A 523 -16.01 -8.79 16.99
C GLY A 523 -15.51 -9.42 15.69
N GLY A 524 -14.27 -9.16 15.27
CA GLY A 524 -13.61 -9.80 14.15
C GLY A 524 -12.95 -11.14 14.50
N THR A 525 -12.22 -11.70 13.54
CA THR A 525 -11.35 -12.85 13.79
C THR A 525 -10.21 -12.42 14.71
N GLY A 526 -10.00 -13.14 15.81
CA GLY A 526 -8.95 -12.85 16.79
C GLY A 526 -7.77 -13.81 16.71
N THR A 527 -6.64 -13.41 17.26
CA THR A 527 -5.47 -14.26 17.45
C THR A 527 -5.37 -14.68 18.92
N THR A 528 -5.34 -15.98 19.18
CA THR A 528 -5.27 -16.55 20.54
C THR A 528 -3.84 -16.88 20.90
N PHE A 529 -3.40 -16.37 22.05
CA PHE A 529 -2.11 -16.67 22.66
C PHE A 529 -2.36 -17.52 23.91
N THR A 530 -1.64 -18.62 24.06
CA THR A 530 -1.73 -19.50 25.21
C THR A 530 -0.73 -19.09 26.27
N ARG A 531 -1.13 -19.06 27.52
CA ARG A 531 -0.26 -18.73 28.64
C ARG A 531 0.87 -19.75 28.78
N THR A 532 2.10 -19.28 28.81
CA THR A 532 3.23 -20.14 29.09
C THR A 532 3.32 -20.41 30.60
N PRO A 533 3.59 -21.66 31.03
CA PRO A 533 3.85 -21.93 32.42
C PRO A 533 5.00 -21.04 32.92
N SER A 534 4.80 -20.34 34.05
CA SER A 534 5.95 -19.72 34.74
C SER A 534 6.92 -20.84 35.07
N CYS A 535 8.17 -20.77 34.59
CA CYS A 535 9.20 -21.63 35.17
C CYS A 535 9.17 -21.44 36.68
N PRO A 536 9.00 -22.49 37.50
CA PRO A 536 9.22 -22.36 38.91
C PRO A 536 10.65 -21.85 39.08
N ASN A 537 10.81 -20.73 39.81
CA ASN A 537 12.14 -20.28 40.22
C ASN A 537 12.88 -21.49 40.76
N VAL A 538 13.86 -21.99 40.01
CA VAL A 538 14.81 -22.99 40.53
C VAL A 538 15.63 -22.24 41.55
N GLY A 539 15.28 -22.49 42.78
CA GLY A 539 15.72 -22.12 44.09
C GLY A 539 16.88 -21.13 44.27
N GLU A 540 16.66 -20.22 45.19
CA GLU A 540 17.68 -19.77 46.11
C GLU A 540 18.30 -20.95 46.86
#